data_ecadd98571a1496019e8ed1893832451
#
_entry.id   ecadd98571a1496019e8ed1893832451
#
_cell.length_a   1.000
_cell.length_b   1.000
_cell.length_c   1.000
_cell.angle_alpha   90.00
_cell.angle_beta   90.00
_cell.angle_gamma   90.00
#
_symmetry.space_group_name_H-M   'P 1'
#
loop_
_entity.id
_entity.type
_entity.pdbx_description
1 polymer ?
#
loop_
_entity_poly.entity_id
_entity_poly.type
_entity_poly.pdbx_seq_one_letter_code
_entity_poly.pdbx_strand_id
1 'polypeptide(L)'
;CDDGPNAPLSIRFNYIRLIDKKIVLYTSILWPSLADKEKILAKAEETWAASPMEVRQRRRLDGYYMDPKDPRVEKLARIAKDVLGREDIPYLTEGGTYARRLPNAIPYGATVPDRVRLFGMVKGGAHQADEYCDIPNLLINMQIYVRALIELDEMYSK
;
A
#
# COMPACT_ATOMS: atom_id res chain seq x y z
N CYS A 1 0.37 3.03 -2.08
CA CYS A 1 0.45 4.49 -1.94
C CYS A 1 0.70 4.77 -0.48
N ASP A 2 1.69 5.57 -0.22
CA ASP A 2 1.83 6.20 1.08
C ASP A 2 0.75 7.28 1.14
N ASP A 3 -0.43 6.91 1.66
CA ASP A 3 -1.64 7.71 1.57
C ASP A 3 -1.83 8.60 2.81
N GLY A 4 -0.84 8.64 3.70
CA GLY A 4 -0.90 9.49 4.88
C GLY A 4 -0.87 10.99 4.55
N PRO A 5 -1.41 11.82 5.42
CA PRO A 5 -1.49 13.27 5.20
C PRO A 5 -0.11 13.93 5.04
N ASN A 6 0.93 13.35 5.63
CA ASN A 6 2.30 13.85 5.60
C ASN A 6 3.25 12.97 4.76
N ALA A 7 2.70 12.10 3.93
CA ALA A 7 3.50 11.25 3.06
C ALA A 7 4.30 12.08 2.04
N PRO A 8 5.51 11.66 1.66
CA PRO A 8 6.27 12.35 0.65
C PRO A 8 5.68 12.16 -0.75
N LEU A 9 5.79 13.20 -1.58
CA LEU A 9 5.59 13.04 -3.01
C LEU A 9 6.72 12.17 -3.58
N SER A 10 6.40 11.10 -4.27
CA SER A 10 7.38 10.21 -4.88
C SER A 10 7.13 10.05 -6.37
N ILE A 11 8.18 10.14 -7.17
CA ILE A 11 8.13 9.86 -8.61
C ILE A 11 9.03 8.65 -8.87
N ARG A 12 8.47 7.61 -9.48
CA ARG A 12 9.16 6.38 -9.80
C ARG A 12 9.21 6.16 -11.29
N PHE A 13 10.41 5.94 -11.81
CA PHE A 13 10.63 5.47 -13.17
C PHE A 13 10.52 3.94 -13.17
N ASN A 14 9.43 3.41 -13.73
CA ASN A 14 9.15 1.98 -13.65
C ASN A 14 9.93 1.20 -14.71
N TYR A 15 9.79 1.60 -15.98
CA TYR A 15 10.50 0.97 -17.08
C TYR A 15 10.45 1.83 -18.35
N ILE A 16 11.36 1.51 -19.27
CA ILE A 16 11.46 2.11 -20.62
C ILE A 16 11.16 1.05 -21.65
N ARG A 17 10.42 1.40 -22.69
CA ARG A 17 10.19 0.54 -23.84
C ARG A 17 10.40 1.31 -25.15
N LEU A 18 10.84 0.60 -26.17
CA LEU A 18 10.83 1.07 -27.55
C LEU A 18 9.56 0.55 -28.21
N ILE A 19 8.64 1.43 -28.58
CA ILE A 19 7.36 1.11 -29.22
C ILE A 19 7.26 1.98 -30.47
N ASP A 20 7.09 1.38 -31.64
CA ASP A 20 6.96 2.08 -32.93
C ASP A 20 8.05 3.14 -33.15
N LYS A 21 9.30 2.77 -32.89
CA LYS A 21 10.49 3.64 -33.03
C LYS A 21 10.49 4.84 -32.04
N LYS A 22 9.59 4.87 -31.06
CA LYS A 22 9.54 5.88 -30.00
C LYS A 22 9.97 5.28 -28.68
N ILE A 23 10.74 6.04 -27.93
CA ILE A 23 11.07 5.68 -26.54
C ILE A 23 9.87 6.06 -25.66
N VAL A 24 9.32 5.08 -24.95
CA VAL A 24 8.22 5.26 -24.02
C VAL A 24 8.73 5.01 -22.61
N LEU A 25 8.68 6.04 -21.78
CA LEU A 25 9.01 5.97 -20.36
C LEU A 25 7.73 5.86 -19.53
N TYR A 26 7.65 4.84 -18.70
CA TYR A 26 6.54 4.65 -17.76
C TYR A 26 6.93 5.11 -16.38
N THR A 27 6.16 6.05 -15.85
CA THR A 27 6.37 6.62 -14.51
C THR A 27 5.13 6.48 -13.65
N SER A 28 5.33 6.38 -12.34
CA SER A 28 4.27 6.49 -11.34
C SER A 28 4.54 7.70 -10.45
N ILE A 29 3.53 8.51 -10.26
CA ILE A 29 3.53 9.59 -9.26
C ILE A 29 2.68 9.13 -8.09
N LEU A 30 3.26 9.11 -6.90
CA LEU A 30 2.61 8.78 -5.65
C LEU A 30 2.55 10.05 -4.81
N TRP A 31 1.36 10.46 -4.44
CA TRP A 31 1.13 11.70 -3.70
C TRP A 31 0.43 11.45 -2.36
N PRO A 32 0.62 12.32 -1.36
CA PRO A 32 -0.10 12.26 -0.10
C PRO A 32 -1.62 12.31 -0.30
N SER A 33 -2.38 11.64 0.56
CA SER A 33 -3.84 11.57 0.45
C SER A 33 -4.53 12.93 0.49
N LEU A 34 -3.96 13.90 1.20
CA LEU A 34 -4.47 15.26 1.33
C LEU A 34 -3.83 16.25 0.34
N ALA A 35 -2.94 15.81 -0.53
CA ALA A 35 -2.30 16.69 -1.50
C ALA A 35 -3.28 17.16 -2.57
N ASP A 36 -3.07 18.38 -3.05
CA ASP A 36 -3.75 18.92 -4.22
C ASP A 36 -3.22 18.21 -5.49
N LYS A 37 -3.91 17.16 -5.88
CA LYS A 37 -3.58 16.32 -7.03
C LYS A 37 -3.50 17.10 -8.33
N GLU A 38 -4.41 18.05 -8.52
CA GLU A 38 -4.47 18.85 -9.75
C GLU A 38 -3.23 19.72 -9.88
N LYS A 39 -2.80 20.32 -8.77
CA LYS A 39 -1.56 21.09 -8.71
C LYS A 39 -0.31 20.27 -9.03
N ILE A 40 -0.26 19.05 -8.47
CA ILE A 40 0.86 18.13 -8.71
C ILE A 40 0.91 17.74 -10.19
N LEU A 41 -0.24 17.36 -10.76
CA LEU A 41 -0.33 16.96 -12.16
C LEU A 41 -0.01 18.10 -13.10
N ALA A 42 -0.56 19.29 -12.85
CA ALA A 42 -0.27 20.48 -13.66
C ALA A 42 1.23 20.82 -13.63
N LYS A 43 1.87 20.72 -12.45
CA LYS A 43 3.31 20.95 -12.34
C LYS A 43 4.14 19.89 -13.06
N ALA A 44 3.72 18.64 -13.01
CA ALA A 44 4.36 17.55 -13.75
C ALA A 44 4.23 17.79 -15.27
N GLU A 45 3.06 18.11 -15.76
CA GLU A 45 2.80 18.42 -17.17
C GLU A 45 3.62 19.62 -17.64
N GLU A 46 3.65 20.72 -16.87
CA GLU A 46 4.49 21.89 -17.17
C GLU A 46 5.97 21.50 -17.29
N THR A 47 6.45 20.70 -16.32
CA THR A 47 7.86 20.28 -16.31
C THR A 47 8.21 19.41 -17.50
N TRP A 48 7.33 18.52 -17.92
CA TRP A 48 7.57 17.64 -19.06
C TRP A 48 7.28 18.29 -20.42
N ALA A 49 6.40 19.28 -20.46
CA ALA A 49 6.14 20.05 -21.69
C ALA A 49 7.37 20.86 -22.16
N ALA A 50 8.30 21.16 -21.24
CA ALA A 50 9.58 21.77 -21.60
C ALA A 50 10.56 20.80 -22.31
N SER A 51 10.22 19.49 -22.37
CA SER A 51 10.97 18.46 -23.06
C SER A 51 10.27 18.06 -24.36
N PRO A 52 10.96 17.45 -25.32
CA PRO A 52 10.35 16.96 -26.57
C PRO A 52 9.47 15.70 -26.35
N MET A 53 8.99 15.47 -25.14
CA MET A 53 8.20 14.29 -24.78
C MET A 53 6.72 14.60 -24.76
N GLU A 54 5.91 13.70 -25.33
CA GLU A 54 4.46 13.71 -25.18
C GLU A 54 4.07 13.02 -23.86
N VAL A 55 3.31 13.71 -23.01
CA VAL A 55 2.82 13.16 -21.75
C VAL A 55 1.43 12.58 -21.94
N ARG A 56 1.23 11.32 -21.53
CA ARG A 56 -0.06 10.65 -21.54
C ARG A 56 -0.37 10.06 -20.18
N GLN A 57 -1.39 10.57 -19.54
CA GLN A 57 -1.90 9.96 -18.32
C GLN A 57 -2.70 8.69 -18.64
N ARG A 58 -2.27 7.53 -18.15
CA ARG A 58 -2.94 6.24 -18.40
C ARG A 58 -3.94 5.87 -17.33
N ARG A 59 -3.64 6.17 -16.08
CA ARG A 59 -4.46 5.75 -14.93
C ARG A 59 -4.31 6.74 -13.79
N ARG A 60 -5.44 7.09 -13.18
CA ARG A 60 -5.49 7.87 -11.95
C ARG A 60 -6.23 7.06 -10.90
N LEU A 61 -5.66 6.95 -9.71
CA LEU A 61 -6.27 6.31 -8.57
C LEU A 61 -6.17 7.25 -7.39
N ASP A 62 -7.27 7.41 -6.69
CA ASP A 62 -7.28 8.13 -5.43
C ASP A 62 -6.58 7.32 -4.35
N GLY A 63 -5.90 8.00 -3.44
CA GLY A 63 -5.36 7.42 -2.23
C GLY A 63 -6.48 6.90 -1.31
N TYR A 64 -6.12 6.04 -0.39
CA TYR A 64 -7.01 5.55 0.65
C TYR A 64 -6.31 5.71 2.01
N TYR A 65 -6.99 6.37 2.91
CA TYR A 65 -6.48 6.64 4.25
C TYR A 65 -7.54 6.34 5.29
N MET A 66 -7.15 5.63 6.33
CA MET A 66 -7.94 5.43 7.54
C MET A 66 -7.22 6.08 8.72
N ASP A 67 -7.98 6.81 9.54
CA ASP A 67 -7.42 7.40 10.75
C ASP A 67 -6.94 6.28 11.70
N PRO A 68 -5.66 6.28 12.13
CA PRO A 68 -5.19 5.32 13.10
C PRO A 68 -5.93 5.36 14.45
N LYS A 69 -6.63 6.45 14.75
CA LYS A 69 -7.50 6.61 15.93
C LYS A 69 -8.93 6.11 15.72
N ASP A 70 -9.27 5.61 14.53
CA ASP A 70 -10.55 4.93 14.32
C ASP A 70 -10.64 3.74 15.28
N PRO A 71 -11.71 3.61 16.07
CA PRO A 71 -11.83 2.53 17.07
C PRO A 71 -11.65 1.13 16.50
N ARG A 72 -12.00 0.93 15.24
CA ARG A 72 -11.81 -0.35 14.53
C ARG A 72 -10.33 -0.59 14.24
N VAL A 73 -9.61 0.44 13.83
CA VAL A 73 -8.16 0.37 13.57
C VAL A 73 -7.41 0.10 14.86
N GLU A 74 -7.75 0.81 15.95
CA GLU A 74 -7.16 0.57 17.28
C GLU A 74 -7.44 -0.85 17.79
N LYS A 75 -8.65 -1.36 17.56
CA LYS A 75 -9.02 -2.73 17.92
C LYS A 75 -8.18 -3.74 17.16
N LEU A 76 -8.05 -3.58 15.84
CA LEU A 76 -7.24 -4.45 14.99
C LEU A 76 -5.75 -4.41 15.36
N ALA A 77 -5.22 -3.24 15.65
CA ALA A 77 -3.83 -3.09 16.12
C ALA A 77 -3.61 -3.83 17.44
N ARG A 78 -4.56 -3.74 18.37
CA ARG A 78 -4.50 -4.48 19.65
C ARG A 78 -4.50 -5.98 19.45
N ILE A 79 -5.35 -6.50 18.59
CA ILE A 79 -5.40 -7.94 18.26
C ILE A 79 -4.05 -8.41 17.70
N ALA A 80 -3.48 -7.66 16.77
CA ALA A 80 -2.16 -7.97 16.23
C ALA A 80 -1.08 -7.97 17.31
N LYS A 81 -1.07 -6.94 18.18
CA LYS A 81 -0.18 -6.84 19.33
C LYS A 81 -0.27 -8.08 20.25
N ASP A 82 -1.48 -8.48 20.61
CA ASP A 82 -1.71 -9.61 21.52
C ASP A 82 -1.21 -10.94 20.94
N VAL A 83 -1.39 -11.14 19.62
CA VAL A 83 -0.95 -12.37 18.96
C VAL A 83 0.55 -12.37 18.72
N LEU A 84 1.12 -11.23 18.33
CA LEU A 84 2.53 -11.09 18.00
C LEU A 84 3.42 -10.89 19.25
N GLY A 85 2.84 -10.57 20.41
CA GLY A 85 3.58 -10.27 21.65
C GLY A 85 4.39 -8.98 21.59
N ARG A 86 4.03 -8.05 20.70
CA ARG A 86 4.76 -6.78 20.53
C ARG A 86 3.83 -5.66 20.10
N GLU A 87 4.26 -4.41 20.29
CA GLU A 87 3.55 -3.25 19.74
C GLU A 87 3.57 -3.30 18.21
N ASP A 88 2.38 -3.23 17.63
CA ASP A 88 2.22 -3.12 16.18
C ASP A 88 1.45 -1.84 15.86
N ILE A 89 2.09 -0.94 15.14
CA ILE A 89 1.54 0.37 14.82
C ILE A 89 1.02 0.32 13.39
N PRO A 90 -0.23 0.80 13.13
CA PRO A 90 -0.72 0.95 11.77
C PRO A 90 0.27 1.75 10.93
N TYR A 91 0.65 1.25 9.79
CA TYR A 91 1.62 1.88 8.91
C TYR A 91 1.03 2.18 7.53
N LEU A 92 1.64 3.10 6.85
CA LEU A 92 1.29 3.48 5.49
C LEU A 92 2.05 2.61 4.49
N THR A 93 1.37 2.21 3.43
CA THR A 93 1.98 1.42 2.36
C THR A 93 1.87 2.15 1.03
N GLU A 94 2.91 2.10 0.23
CA GLU A 94 2.93 2.67 -1.12
C GLU A 94 2.13 1.85 -2.14
N GLY A 95 1.67 0.66 -1.76
CA GLY A 95 0.86 -0.22 -2.59
C GLY A 95 -0.64 0.08 -2.49
N GLY A 96 -1.35 -0.06 -3.59
CA GLY A 96 -2.81 0.00 -3.57
C GLY A 96 -3.43 -1.33 -3.15
N THR A 97 -4.38 -1.30 -2.23
CA THR A 97 -5.16 -2.47 -1.81
C THR A 97 -6.59 -2.42 -2.36
N TYR A 98 -7.33 -3.50 -2.19
CA TYR A 98 -8.76 -3.54 -2.53
C TYR A 98 -9.60 -2.57 -1.69
N ALA A 99 -9.14 -2.19 -0.50
CA ALA A 99 -9.81 -1.26 0.40
C ALA A 99 -10.20 0.05 -0.28
N ARG A 100 -9.38 0.57 -1.19
CA ARG A 100 -9.70 1.82 -1.92
C ARG A 100 -10.95 1.74 -2.82
N ARG A 101 -11.48 0.54 -3.06
CA ARG A 101 -12.68 0.31 -3.88
C ARG A 101 -13.90 -0.09 -3.05
N LEU A 102 -13.72 -0.30 -1.77
CA LEU A 102 -14.76 -0.74 -0.86
C LEU A 102 -15.00 0.35 0.18
N PRO A 103 -16.24 0.79 0.38
CA PRO A 103 -16.54 1.77 1.41
C PRO A 103 -16.22 1.20 2.79
N ASN A 104 -15.60 2.01 3.64
CA ASN A 104 -15.28 1.66 5.03
C ASN A 104 -14.42 0.40 5.23
N ALA A 105 -13.72 -0.05 4.21
CA ALA A 105 -12.83 -1.20 4.33
C ALA A 105 -11.52 -0.80 5.03
N ILE A 106 -11.03 -1.63 5.92
CA ILE A 106 -9.74 -1.44 6.58
C ILE A 106 -8.76 -2.44 5.97
N PRO A 107 -7.67 -1.98 5.31
CA PRO A 107 -6.62 -2.88 4.87
C PRO A 107 -5.90 -3.41 6.11
N TYR A 108 -6.04 -4.69 6.35
CA TYR A 108 -5.45 -5.39 7.48
C TYR A 108 -4.55 -6.49 6.96
N GLY A 109 -3.27 -6.36 7.25
CA GLY A 109 -2.25 -7.04 6.49
C GLY A 109 -1.83 -8.38 7.01
N ALA A 110 -1.26 -9.16 6.10
CA ALA A 110 -0.75 -10.51 6.29
C ALA A 110 0.77 -10.56 6.49
N THR A 111 1.44 -9.43 6.65
CA THR A 111 2.89 -9.40 6.82
C THR A 111 3.23 -9.41 8.30
N VAL A 112 3.89 -10.47 8.76
CA VAL A 112 4.55 -10.46 10.06
C VAL A 112 5.84 -9.65 9.92
N PRO A 113 5.98 -8.50 10.58
CA PRO A 113 7.20 -7.71 10.52
C PRO A 113 8.42 -8.52 11.04
N ASP A 114 9.61 -8.16 10.57
CA ASP A 114 10.91 -8.76 10.99
C ASP A 114 11.02 -10.28 10.76
N ARG A 115 10.18 -10.86 9.91
CA ARG A 115 10.34 -12.26 9.55
C ARG A 115 11.69 -12.50 8.86
N VAL A 116 12.32 -13.60 9.20
CA VAL A 116 13.53 -14.05 8.49
C VAL A 116 13.16 -14.39 7.04
N ARG A 117 13.86 -13.80 6.09
CA ARG A 117 13.71 -14.16 4.68
C ARG A 117 14.50 -15.42 4.38
N LEU A 118 13.82 -16.51 4.07
CA LEU A 118 14.43 -17.82 3.85
C LEU A 118 15.44 -17.84 2.69
N PHE A 119 15.22 -17.00 1.67
CA PHE A 119 16.05 -16.96 0.46
C PHE A 119 16.78 -15.61 0.28
N GLY A 120 16.95 -14.85 1.37
CA GLY A 120 17.62 -13.56 1.37
C GLY A 120 16.80 -12.45 0.71
N MET A 121 17.49 -11.39 0.27
CA MET A 121 16.83 -10.17 -0.27
C MET A 121 16.52 -10.25 -1.77
N VAL A 122 17.10 -11.20 -2.50
CA VAL A 122 17.08 -11.24 -3.97
C VAL A 122 16.00 -12.16 -4.52
N LYS A 123 15.61 -13.18 -3.75
CA LYS A 123 14.67 -14.23 -4.19
C LYS A 123 13.47 -14.32 -3.28
N GLY A 124 12.34 -14.79 -3.85
CA GLY A 124 11.12 -15.09 -3.10
C GLY A 124 10.39 -13.86 -2.56
N GLY A 125 10.70 -12.67 -3.05
CA GLY A 125 10.01 -11.44 -2.64
C GLY A 125 8.62 -11.31 -3.24
N ALA A 126 7.81 -10.43 -2.66
CA ALA A 126 6.48 -10.11 -3.18
C ALA A 126 6.56 -9.65 -4.66
N HIS A 127 5.63 -10.11 -5.48
CA HIS A 127 5.55 -9.83 -6.92
C HIS A 127 6.68 -10.42 -7.78
N GLN A 128 7.47 -11.34 -7.23
CA GLN A 128 8.47 -12.09 -7.99
C GLN A 128 7.88 -13.44 -8.48
N ALA A 129 8.46 -13.97 -9.55
CA ALA A 129 8.01 -15.26 -10.12
C ALA A 129 8.18 -16.43 -9.16
N ASP A 130 9.10 -16.32 -8.22
CA ASP A 130 9.44 -17.29 -7.18
C ASP A 130 8.94 -16.86 -5.78
N GLU A 131 7.92 -16.00 -5.72
CA GLU A 131 7.28 -15.58 -4.46
C GLU A 131 6.84 -16.81 -3.66
N TYR A 132 7.14 -16.80 -2.37
CA TYR A 132 6.80 -17.90 -1.48
C TYR A 132 5.94 -17.45 -0.30
N CYS A 133 5.18 -18.40 0.23
CA CYS A 133 4.42 -18.24 1.46
C CYS A 133 5.11 -19.03 2.59
N ASP A 134 5.39 -18.33 3.68
CA ASP A 134 5.92 -18.95 4.90
C ASP A 134 4.75 -19.48 5.74
N ILE A 135 4.67 -20.79 5.90
CA ILE A 135 3.57 -21.48 6.61
C ILE A 135 3.43 -21.03 8.07
N PRO A 136 4.48 -20.91 8.90
CA PRO A 136 4.39 -20.36 10.23
C PRO A 136 3.73 -18.96 10.27
N ASN A 137 4.12 -18.07 9.36
CA ASN A 137 3.52 -16.75 9.26
C ASN A 137 2.04 -16.80 8.83
N LEU A 138 1.70 -17.73 7.95
CA LEU A 138 0.30 -17.94 7.54
C LEU A 138 -0.56 -18.35 8.74
N LEU A 139 -0.07 -19.25 9.59
CA LEU A 139 -0.78 -19.69 10.80
C LEU A 139 -0.97 -18.55 11.82
N ILE A 140 0.04 -17.71 12.01
CA ILE A 140 -0.05 -16.51 12.84
C ILE A 140 -1.13 -15.55 12.26
N ASN A 141 -1.10 -15.33 10.96
CA ASN A 141 -2.11 -14.49 10.31
C ASN A 141 -3.53 -15.06 10.45
N MET A 142 -3.70 -16.38 10.37
CA MET A 142 -4.99 -17.01 10.61
C MET A 142 -5.50 -16.74 12.02
N GLN A 143 -4.66 -16.82 13.05
CA GLN A 143 -5.05 -16.48 14.41
C GLN A 143 -5.49 -15.01 14.52
N ILE A 144 -4.73 -14.10 13.92
CA ILE A 144 -5.06 -12.68 13.90
C ILE A 144 -6.42 -12.45 13.23
N TYR A 145 -6.66 -13.05 12.05
CA TYR A 145 -7.90 -12.86 11.30
C TYR A 145 -9.12 -13.46 12.00
N VAL A 146 -8.99 -14.65 12.59
CA VAL A 146 -10.10 -15.26 13.35
C VAL A 146 -10.49 -14.38 14.53
N ARG A 147 -9.52 -13.90 15.31
CA ARG A 147 -9.78 -12.96 16.40
C ARG A 147 -10.38 -11.65 15.89
N ALA A 148 -9.84 -11.09 14.82
CA ALA A 148 -10.36 -9.86 14.23
C ALA A 148 -11.83 -9.98 13.83
N LEU A 149 -12.23 -11.08 13.19
CA LEU A 149 -13.63 -11.33 12.82
C LEU A 149 -14.54 -11.41 14.05
N ILE A 150 -14.16 -12.17 15.05
CA ILE A 150 -14.95 -12.34 16.29
C ILE A 150 -15.06 -11.01 17.04
N GLU A 151 -13.93 -10.37 17.31
CA GLU A 151 -13.89 -9.18 18.17
C GLU A 151 -14.46 -7.93 17.48
N LEU A 152 -14.44 -7.85 16.14
CA LEU A 152 -15.15 -6.80 15.41
C LEU A 152 -16.65 -7.05 15.38
N ASP A 153 -17.10 -8.29 15.20
CA ASP A 153 -18.52 -8.65 15.26
C ASP A 153 -19.13 -8.28 16.62
N GLU A 154 -18.45 -8.61 17.71
CA GLU A 154 -18.85 -8.20 19.06
C GLU A 154 -18.94 -6.67 19.26
N MET A 155 -18.12 -5.92 18.54
CA MET A 155 -18.12 -4.45 18.58
C MET A 155 -19.38 -3.86 17.91
N TYR A 156 -19.94 -4.54 16.91
CA TYR A 156 -21.12 -4.10 16.18
C TYR A 156 -22.44 -4.70 16.67
N SER A 157 -22.36 -5.77 17.47
CA SER A 157 -23.53 -6.45 18.01
C SER A 157 -24.07 -5.82 19.32
N LYS A 158 -23.45 -4.74 19.78
CA LYS A 158 -23.87 -3.94 20.94
C LYS A 158 -24.54 -2.66 20.50
#